data_7706734d5f134152133a750c3ef873aa
#
_entry.id   7706734d5f134152133a750c3ef873aa
#
_cell.length_a   1.000
_cell.length_b   1.000
_cell.length_c   1.000
_cell.angle_alpha   90.00
_cell.angle_beta   90.00
_cell.angle_gamma   90.00
#
_symmetry.space_group_name_H-M   'P 1'
#
loop_
_entity.id
_entity.type
_entity.pdbx_description
1 polymer ?
#
loop_
_entity_poly.entity_id
_entity_poly.type
_entity_poly.pdbx_seq_one_letter_code
_entity_poly.pdbx_strand_id
1 'polypeptide(L)'
;VFLFSPYLQDSKKQIWKNASILRNFRKQAREITKLRGERKENNSKILIQKLNRLNLIKSESKLSDILNLQLRDVLERRLQTVVYKKNLSNSIKQARQFILHKKISVNGKIISSPSYLINEKDKVEYKNGFSPTLTTVVETKTKNIEEVEVKENLNTESIENQEVTN
;
A
#
# COMPACT_ATOMS: atom_id res chain seq x y z
N VAL A 1 -15.01 -4.85 -13.82
CA VAL A 1 -13.82 -4.13 -14.26
C VAL A 1 -12.95 -3.95 -13.04
N PHE A 2 -11.99 -4.87 -12.81
CA PHE A 2 -10.96 -4.73 -11.78
C PHE A 2 -10.01 -3.62 -12.24
N LEU A 3 -10.22 -2.42 -11.76
CA LEU A 3 -9.20 -1.39 -11.79
C LEU A 3 -8.04 -1.88 -10.92
N PHE A 4 -7.05 -2.45 -11.55
CA PHE A 4 -5.80 -2.84 -10.94
C PHE A 4 -5.18 -1.61 -10.30
N SER A 5 -5.36 -1.46 -9.00
CA SER A 5 -4.61 -0.46 -8.24
C SER A 5 -3.12 -0.73 -8.47
N PRO A 6 -2.29 0.27 -8.75
CA PRO A 6 -0.86 0.12 -8.98
C PRO A 6 -0.12 -0.58 -7.82
N TYR A 7 -0.78 -0.74 -6.67
CA TYR A 7 -0.28 -1.43 -5.49
C TYR A 7 -0.40 -2.96 -5.52
N LEU A 8 -1.06 -3.54 -6.53
CA LEU A 8 -1.39 -4.97 -6.62
C LEU A 8 -0.55 -5.71 -7.67
N GLN A 9 0.77 -5.50 -7.71
CA GLN A 9 1.67 -6.36 -8.48
C GLN A 9 1.97 -7.70 -7.76
N ASP A 10 1.04 -8.16 -6.94
CA ASP A 10 1.18 -9.44 -6.24
C ASP A 10 0.77 -10.61 -7.13
N SER A 11 1.47 -11.71 -6.99
CA SER A 11 1.07 -12.96 -7.65
C SER A 11 -0.32 -13.40 -7.17
N LYS A 12 -1.09 -14.08 -8.03
CA LYS A 12 -2.42 -14.64 -7.69
C LYS A 12 -2.43 -15.38 -6.35
N LYS A 13 -1.35 -16.13 -6.06
CA LYS A 13 -1.18 -16.85 -4.78
C LYS A 13 -1.16 -15.94 -3.56
N GLN A 14 -0.55 -14.75 -3.67
CA GLN A 14 -0.52 -13.78 -2.57
C GLN A 14 -1.87 -13.12 -2.36
N ILE A 15 -2.58 -12.80 -3.44
CA ILE A 15 -3.95 -12.29 -3.39
C ILE A 15 -4.86 -13.30 -2.67
N TRP A 16 -4.79 -14.58 -3.02
CA TRP A 16 -5.58 -15.62 -2.38
C TRP A 16 -5.26 -15.79 -0.90
N LYS A 17 -3.98 -15.71 -0.49
CA LYS A 17 -3.60 -15.74 0.93
C LYS A 17 -4.23 -14.60 1.71
N ASN A 18 -4.17 -13.38 1.18
CA ASN A 18 -4.78 -12.21 1.84
C ASN A 18 -6.32 -12.29 1.84
N ALA A 19 -6.92 -12.80 0.77
CA ALA A 19 -8.35 -13.07 0.72
C ALA A 19 -8.78 -14.11 1.78
N SER A 20 -7.94 -15.12 2.04
CA SER A 20 -8.18 -16.10 3.10
C SER A 20 -8.10 -15.48 4.50
N ILE A 21 -7.15 -14.57 4.73
CA ILE A 21 -7.05 -13.82 6.00
C ILE A 21 -8.32 -13.00 6.22
N LEU A 22 -8.78 -12.26 5.20
CA LEU A 22 -10.00 -11.48 5.28
C LEU A 22 -11.23 -12.37 5.53
N ARG A 23 -11.32 -13.51 4.83
CA ARG A 23 -12.40 -14.48 5.03
C ARG A 23 -12.44 -14.99 6.46
N ASN A 24 -11.28 -15.24 7.07
CA ASN A 24 -11.19 -15.68 8.45
C ASN A 24 -11.66 -14.59 9.43
N PHE A 25 -11.31 -13.32 9.22
CA PHE A 25 -11.82 -12.22 10.05
C PHE A 25 -13.35 -12.11 9.96
N ARG A 26 -13.89 -12.16 8.74
CA ARG A 26 -15.34 -12.13 8.52
C ARG A 26 -16.03 -13.36 9.12
N LYS A 27 -15.39 -14.55 9.08
CA LYS A 27 -15.91 -15.76 9.72
C LYS A 27 -15.97 -15.59 11.22
N GLN A 28 -14.90 -15.13 11.88
CA GLN A 28 -14.86 -14.86 13.30
C GLN A 28 -15.92 -13.84 13.72
N ALA A 29 -16.11 -12.75 12.98
CA ALA A 29 -17.15 -11.77 13.27
C ALA A 29 -18.55 -12.40 13.23
N ARG A 30 -18.85 -13.24 12.24
CA ARG A 30 -20.15 -13.95 12.15
C ARG A 30 -20.35 -14.97 13.29
N GLU A 31 -19.29 -15.67 13.71
CA GLU A 31 -19.36 -16.60 14.84
C GLU A 31 -19.62 -15.88 16.13
N ILE A 32 -18.95 -14.75 16.38
CA ILE A 32 -19.17 -13.91 17.55
C ILE A 32 -20.61 -13.35 17.58
N THR A 33 -21.18 -13.01 16.43
CA THR A 33 -22.56 -12.50 16.35
C THR A 33 -23.57 -13.56 16.83
N LYS A 34 -23.28 -14.85 16.68
CA LYS A 34 -24.15 -15.96 17.14
C LYS A 34 -24.09 -16.17 18.65
N LEU A 35 -23.03 -15.71 19.31
CA LEU A 35 -22.87 -15.82 20.77
C LEU A 35 -23.83 -14.86 21.49
N ARG A 36 -24.14 -15.18 22.75
CA ARG A 36 -25.00 -14.36 23.63
C ARG A 36 -24.27 -14.01 24.94
N GLY A 37 -24.72 -12.93 25.56
CA GLY A 37 -24.21 -12.49 26.85
C GLY A 37 -22.75 -12.02 26.83
N GLU A 38 -22.12 -12.13 27.97
CA GLU A 38 -20.77 -11.65 28.25
C GLU A 38 -19.69 -12.20 27.30
N ARG A 39 -19.83 -13.47 26.89
CA ARG A 39 -18.90 -14.10 25.92
C ARG A 39 -18.87 -13.36 24.58
N LYS A 40 -20.02 -12.86 24.12
CA LYS A 40 -20.08 -12.06 22.88
C LYS A 40 -19.30 -10.76 23.04
N GLU A 41 -19.49 -10.06 24.15
CA GLU A 41 -18.83 -8.78 24.39
C GLU A 41 -17.32 -8.93 24.49
N ASN A 42 -16.84 -9.91 25.28
CA ASN A 42 -15.41 -10.15 25.44
C ASN A 42 -14.73 -10.53 24.10
N ASN A 43 -15.31 -11.44 23.35
CA ASN A 43 -14.78 -11.87 22.06
C ASN A 43 -14.83 -10.75 21.01
N SER A 44 -15.88 -9.90 21.04
CA SER A 44 -15.98 -8.75 20.12
C SER A 44 -14.89 -7.71 20.43
N LYS A 45 -14.66 -7.40 21.70
CA LYS A 45 -13.58 -6.48 22.12
C LYS A 45 -12.21 -6.98 21.67
N ILE A 46 -11.91 -8.27 21.88
CA ILE A 46 -10.63 -8.88 21.47
C ILE A 46 -10.44 -8.79 19.95
N LEU A 47 -11.47 -9.12 19.16
CA LEU A 47 -11.39 -9.07 17.70
C LEU A 47 -11.22 -7.62 17.19
N ILE A 48 -11.98 -6.68 17.75
CA ILE A 48 -11.89 -5.26 17.41
C ILE A 48 -10.49 -4.72 17.74
N GLN A 49 -9.96 -5.01 18.93
CA GLN A 49 -8.60 -4.61 19.31
C GLN A 49 -7.53 -5.16 18.35
N LYS A 50 -7.66 -6.43 17.97
CA LYS A 50 -6.74 -7.06 17.00
C LYS A 50 -6.75 -6.35 15.65
N LEU A 51 -7.94 -6.03 15.13
CA LEU A 51 -8.09 -5.35 13.84
C LEU A 51 -7.70 -3.87 13.91
N ASN A 52 -7.93 -3.23 15.06
CA ASN A 52 -7.48 -1.86 15.31
C ASN A 52 -5.95 -1.78 15.34
N ARG A 53 -5.25 -2.72 16.01
CA ARG A 53 -3.78 -2.77 15.97
C ARG A 53 -3.23 -2.83 14.53
N LEU A 54 -3.93 -3.53 13.64
CA LEU A 54 -3.60 -3.59 12.21
C LEU A 54 -4.08 -2.35 11.43
N ASN A 55 -4.73 -1.40 12.11
CA ASN A 55 -5.33 -0.20 11.53
C ASN A 55 -6.29 -0.51 10.36
N LEU A 56 -7.02 -1.62 10.47
CA LEU A 56 -8.06 -2.02 9.51
C LEU A 56 -9.41 -1.41 9.86
N ILE A 57 -9.67 -1.17 11.15
CA ILE A 57 -10.87 -0.54 11.66
C ILE A 57 -10.53 0.46 12.79
N LYS A 58 -11.44 1.38 13.06
CA LYS A 58 -11.31 2.34 14.16
C LYS A 58 -11.67 1.67 15.50
N SER A 59 -11.23 2.26 16.62
CA SER A 59 -11.49 1.73 17.97
C SER A 59 -12.98 1.64 18.32
N GLU A 60 -13.79 2.55 17.76
CA GLU A 60 -15.22 2.65 18.02
C GLU A 60 -16.08 1.83 17.04
N SER A 61 -15.46 1.04 16.18
CA SER A 61 -16.13 0.27 15.13
C SER A 61 -16.94 -0.89 15.72
N LYS A 62 -18.03 -1.21 15.03
CA LYS A 62 -18.90 -2.35 15.36
C LYS A 62 -18.48 -3.62 14.62
N LEU A 63 -18.98 -4.78 15.04
CA LEU A 63 -18.77 -6.06 14.34
C LEU A 63 -19.22 -6.02 12.87
N SER A 64 -20.24 -5.22 12.55
CA SER A 64 -20.71 -5.02 11.18
C SER A 64 -19.66 -4.44 10.25
N ASP A 65 -18.80 -3.56 10.76
CA ASP A 65 -17.76 -2.89 9.97
C ASP A 65 -16.68 -3.89 9.50
N ILE A 66 -16.48 -4.96 10.27
CA ILE A 66 -15.57 -6.05 9.90
C ILE A 66 -16.06 -6.78 8.65
N LEU A 67 -17.37 -6.87 8.46
CA LEU A 67 -17.95 -7.51 7.27
C LEU A 67 -17.77 -6.64 6.01
N ASN A 68 -17.67 -5.34 6.17
CA ASN A 68 -17.48 -4.36 5.10
C ASN A 68 -16.02 -4.23 4.65
N LEU A 69 -15.04 -4.75 5.42
CA LEU A 69 -13.63 -4.71 5.05
C LEU A 69 -13.38 -5.30 3.68
N GLN A 70 -12.62 -4.61 2.85
CA GLN A 70 -12.24 -5.06 1.51
C GLN A 70 -10.84 -5.71 1.50
N LEU A 71 -10.57 -6.47 0.46
CA LEU A 71 -9.24 -7.06 0.26
C LEU A 71 -8.15 -5.99 0.13
N ARG A 72 -8.50 -4.86 -0.47
CA ARG A 72 -7.62 -3.71 -0.62
C ARG A 72 -7.09 -3.22 0.73
N ASP A 73 -7.95 -3.14 1.75
CA ASP A 73 -7.58 -2.64 3.06
C ASP A 73 -6.48 -3.50 3.69
N VAL A 74 -6.58 -4.81 3.55
CA VAL A 74 -5.56 -5.77 4.05
C VAL A 74 -4.26 -5.64 3.25
N LEU A 75 -4.33 -5.47 1.94
CA LEU A 75 -3.15 -5.34 1.07
C LEU A 75 -2.40 -4.03 1.32
N GLU A 76 -3.11 -2.97 1.70
CA GLU A 76 -2.52 -1.68 2.04
C GLU A 76 -1.71 -1.70 3.33
N ARG A 77 -1.94 -2.67 4.21
CA ARG A 77 -1.18 -2.84 5.48
C ARG A 77 0.04 -3.71 5.36
N ARG A 78 0.34 -4.24 4.19
CA ARG A 78 1.56 -5.02 3.96
C ARG A 78 2.80 -4.13 3.99
N LEU A 79 3.88 -4.64 4.58
CA LEU A 79 5.16 -3.93 4.69
C LEU A 79 5.61 -3.38 3.32
N GLN A 80 5.50 -4.18 2.27
CA GLN A 80 5.86 -3.76 0.91
C GLN A 80 5.09 -2.52 0.46
N THR A 81 3.77 -2.49 0.70
CA THR A 81 2.92 -1.36 0.33
C THR A 81 3.21 -0.13 1.17
N VAL A 82 3.43 -0.33 2.48
CA VAL A 82 3.71 0.78 3.41
C VAL A 82 5.07 1.41 3.13
N VAL A 83 6.10 0.63 2.79
CA VAL A 83 7.43 1.14 2.38
C VAL A 83 7.29 2.04 1.15
N TYR A 84 6.49 1.63 0.16
CA TYR A 84 6.22 2.46 -1.01
C TYR A 84 5.41 3.72 -0.66
N LYS A 85 4.34 3.60 0.13
CA LYS A 85 3.51 4.74 0.56
C LYS A 85 4.27 5.77 1.40
N LYS A 86 5.28 5.33 2.16
CA LYS A 86 6.17 6.21 2.92
C LYS A 86 7.29 6.83 2.08
N ASN A 87 7.25 6.66 0.76
CA ASN A 87 8.29 7.14 -0.16
C ASN A 87 9.71 6.63 0.16
N LEU A 88 9.83 5.46 0.82
CA LEU A 88 11.09 4.77 1.04
C LEU A 88 11.54 3.96 -0.18
N SER A 89 10.81 4.02 -1.29
CA SER A 89 11.16 3.37 -2.56
C SER A 89 10.42 4.03 -3.70
N ASN A 90 11.03 4.07 -4.88
CA ASN A 90 10.43 4.64 -6.09
C ASN A 90 9.35 3.73 -6.72
N SER A 91 9.39 2.44 -6.40
CA SER A 91 8.43 1.47 -6.93
C SER A 91 8.15 0.34 -5.93
N ILE A 92 7.02 -0.33 -6.11
CA ILE A 92 6.64 -1.49 -5.30
C ILE A 92 7.64 -2.65 -5.48
N LYS A 93 8.21 -2.83 -6.68
CA LYS A 93 9.26 -3.83 -6.94
C LYS A 93 10.53 -3.52 -6.15
N GLN A 94 10.95 -2.25 -6.12
CA GLN A 94 12.09 -1.79 -5.36
C GLN A 94 11.84 -1.92 -3.84
N ALA A 95 10.64 -1.60 -3.36
CA ALA A 95 10.24 -1.84 -1.97
C ALA A 95 10.45 -3.32 -1.58
N ARG A 96 9.99 -4.24 -2.42
CA ARG A 96 10.20 -5.67 -2.21
C ARG A 96 11.68 -6.04 -2.16
N GLN A 97 12.49 -5.48 -3.05
CA GLN A 97 13.94 -5.72 -3.09
C GLN A 97 14.60 -5.25 -1.79
N PHE A 98 14.31 -4.04 -1.32
CA PHE A 98 14.85 -3.51 -0.07
C PHE A 98 14.49 -4.37 1.14
N ILE A 99 13.27 -4.89 1.21
CA ILE A 99 12.83 -5.78 2.29
C ILE A 99 13.60 -7.11 2.24
N LEU A 100 13.67 -7.76 1.06
CA LEU A 100 14.37 -9.03 0.89
C LEU A 100 15.87 -8.91 1.21
N HIS A 101 16.49 -7.80 0.83
CA HIS A 101 17.89 -7.50 1.11
C HIS A 101 18.13 -6.96 2.53
N LYS A 102 17.12 -7.05 3.42
CA LYS A 102 17.24 -6.66 4.84
C LYS A 102 17.66 -5.20 5.04
N LYS A 103 17.25 -4.30 4.14
CA LYS A 103 17.54 -2.86 4.18
C LYS A 103 16.48 -2.07 4.95
N ILE A 104 15.35 -2.70 5.31
CA ILE A 104 14.23 -2.11 6.05
C ILE A 104 14.17 -2.68 7.46
N SER A 105 13.97 -1.80 8.43
CA SER A 105 13.69 -2.12 9.82
C SER A 105 12.30 -1.65 10.23
N VAL A 106 11.68 -2.40 11.09
CA VAL A 106 10.40 -2.05 11.73
C VAL A 106 10.64 -2.07 13.24
N ASN A 107 10.45 -0.93 13.90
CA ASN A 107 10.75 -0.76 15.34
C ASN A 107 12.18 -1.21 15.69
N GLY A 108 13.16 -0.91 14.83
CA GLY A 108 14.57 -1.32 15.02
C GLY A 108 14.87 -2.79 14.68
N LYS A 109 13.87 -3.63 14.39
CA LYS A 109 14.06 -5.03 13.99
C LYS A 109 14.04 -5.16 12.47
N ILE A 110 15.01 -5.88 11.92
CA ILE A 110 15.09 -6.13 10.49
C ILE A 110 14.06 -7.18 10.10
N ILE A 111 13.17 -6.85 9.17
CA ILE A 111 12.15 -7.75 8.65
C ILE A 111 12.42 -8.02 7.17
N SER A 112 12.52 -9.30 6.79
CA SER A 112 12.76 -9.75 5.41
C SER A 112 11.50 -10.25 4.71
N SER A 113 10.34 -10.21 5.37
CA SER A 113 9.07 -10.67 4.80
C SER A 113 8.26 -9.50 4.22
N PRO A 114 8.06 -9.40 2.89
CA PRO A 114 7.25 -8.36 2.27
C PRO A 114 5.76 -8.43 2.64
N SER A 115 5.30 -9.62 3.07
CA SER A 115 3.91 -9.88 3.45
C SER A 115 3.60 -9.54 4.91
N TYR A 116 4.58 -9.08 5.67
CA TYR A 116 4.38 -8.69 7.06
C TYR A 116 3.32 -7.60 7.16
N LEU A 117 2.34 -7.76 8.06
CA LEU A 117 1.31 -6.77 8.32
C LEU A 117 1.79 -5.81 9.40
N ILE A 118 1.78 -4.54 9.08
CA ILE A 118 2.27 -3.47 9.94
C ILE A 118 1.15 -3.01 10.85
N ASN A 119 1.46 -2.83 12.14
CA ASN A 119 0.58 -2.18 13.08
C ASN A 119 0.62 -0.65 12.92
N GLU A 120 -0.38 0.02 13.44
CA GLU A 120 -0.48 1.48 13.37
C GLU A 120 0.72 2.20 13.99
N LYS A 121 1.21 1.67 15.13
CA LYS A 121 2.29 2.27 15.91
C LYS A 121 3.70 1.91 15.40
N ASP A 122 3.79 1.05 14.39
CA ASP A 122 5.08 0.57 13.91
C ASP A 122 5.81 1.64 13.09
N LYS A 123 7.04 1.95 13.51
CA LYS A 123 7.95 2.82 12.76
C LYS A 123 8.68 1.99 11.73
N VAL A 124 8.56 2.38 10.47
CA VAL A 124 9.25 1.75 9.34
C VAL A 124 10.32 2.70 8.86
N GLU A 125 11.56 2.25 8.90
CA GLU A 125 12.74 3.05 8.61
C GLU A 125 13.77 2.21 7.84
N TYR A 126 14.75 2.88 7.24
CA TYR A 126 15.90 2.17 6.70
C TYR A 126 16.76 1.61 7.82
N LYS A 127 17.44 0.50 7.54
CA LYS A 127 18.50 0.00 8.40
C LYS A 127 19.61 1.05 8.50
N ASN A 128 20.18 1.25 9.68
CA ASN A 128 21.28 2.17 9.91
C ASN A 128 22.43 1.95 8.90
N GLY A 129 22.87 3.04 8.30
CA GLY A 129 23.94 3.02 7.28
C GLY A 129 23.45 2.70 5.86
N PHE A 130 22.14 2.62 5.61
CA PHE A 130 21.60 2.48 4.27
C PHE A 130 20.82 3.74 3.85
N SER A 131 21.30 4.40 2.82
CA SER A 131 20.71 5.60 2.23
C SER A 131 20.61 5.40 0.71
N PRO A 132 19.45 4.96 0.18
CA PRO A 132 19.29 4.80 -1.26
C PRO A 132 19.17 6.17 -1.93
N THR A 133 19.73 6.32 -3.12
CA THR A 133 19.46 7.45 -3.99
C THR A 133 18.04 7.27 -4.55
N LEU A 134 17.08 8.01 -3.99
CA LEU A 134 15.71 8.04 -4.48
C LEU A 134 15.59 9.17 -5.48
N THR A 135 15.47 8.86 -6.75
CA THR A 135 15.02 9.83 -7.76
C THR A 135 13.53 10.07 -7.51
N THR A 136 13.20 11.27 -7.08
CA THR A 136 11.79 11.66 -6.88
C THR A 136 11.10 11.64 -8.24
N VAL A 137 10.03 10.86 -8.37
CA VAL A 137 9.25 10.71 -9.62
C VAL A 137 8.63 12.04 -10.07
N VAL A 138 8.70 13.06 -9.24
CA VAL A 138 8.25 14.42 -9.53
C VAL A 138 9.15 15.08 -10.58
N GLU A 139 10.48 14.90 -10.53
CA GLU A 139 11.43 15.51 -11.47
C GLU A 139 11.37 14.92 -12.88
N THR A 140 10.96 13.66 -13.02
CA THR A 140 10.82 13.03 -14.36
C THR A 140 9.53 13.43 -15.05
N LYS A 141 8.47 13.78 -14.33
CA LYS A 141 7.23 14.25 -14.94
C LYS A 141 7.32 15.70 -15.41
N THR A 142 7.99 16.56 -14.66
CA THR A 142 8.22 17.96 -15.08
C THR A 142 9.15 18.03 -16.29
N LYS A 143 10.25 17.27 -16.32
CA LYS A 143 11.15 17.21 -17.49
C LYS A 143 10.47 16.69 -18.75
N ASN A 144 9.61 15.65 -18.62
CA ASN A 144 8.88 15.14 -19.77
C ASN A 144 7.79 16.11 -20.29
N ILE A 145 7.21 16.93 -19.43
CA ILE A 145 6.23 17.95 -19.84
C ILE A 145 6.95 19.11 -20.53
N GLU A 146 8.06 19.59 -19.99
CA GLU A 146 8.87 20.63 -20.60
C GLU A 146 9.47 20.22 -21.96
N GLU A 147 9.91 18.96 -22.13
CA GLU A 147 10.39 18.45 -23.40
C GLU A 147 9.28 18.26 -24.46
N VAL A 148 8.06 17.99 -24.06
CA VAL A 148 6.91 17.89 -24.97
C VAL A 148 6.44 19.26 -25.39
N GLU A 149 6.33 20.23 -24.49
CA GLU A 149 5.95 21.61 -24.79
C GLU A 149 6.97 22.32 -25.70
N VAL A 150 8.28 22.06 -25.51
CA VAL A 150 9.33 22.60 -26.39
C VAL A 150 9.25 22.00 -27.80
N LYS A 151 8.92 20.73 -27.94
CA LYS A 151 8.76 20.09 -29.26
C LYS A 151 7.49 20.53 -29.98
N GLU A 152 6.39 20.77 -29.28
CA GLU A 152 5.17 21.32 -29.89
C GLU A 152 5.36 22.74 -30.36
N ASN A 153 6.03 23.59 -29.58
CA ASN A 153 6.31 24.98 -29.98
C ASN A 153 7.25 25.08 -31.17
N LEU A 154 8.27 24.20 -31.28
CA LEU A 154 9.17 24.16 -32.46
C LEU A 154 8.45 23.69 -33.73
N ASN A 155 7.44 22.83 -33.59
CA ASN A 155 6.65 22.38 -34.75
C ASN A 155 5.67 23.43 -35.25
N THR A 156 5.09 24.25 -34.35
CA THR A 156 4.19 25.34 -34.74
C THR A 156 4.93 26.49 -35.42
N GLU A 157 6.12 26.87 -34.95
CA GLU A 157 6.95 27.91 -35.61
C GLU A 157 7.45 27.47 -37.00
N SER A 158 7.69 26.17 -37.23
CA SER A 158 8.11 25.67 -38.53
C SER A 158 6.98 25.61 -39.55
N ILE A 159 5.71 25.54 -39.14
CA ILE A 159 4.56 25.56 -40.03
C ILE A 159 4.17 26.99 -40.42
N GLU A 160 4.22 27.94 -39.47
CA GLU A 160 3.95 29.37 -39.78
C GLU A 160 4.95 29.99 -40.75
N ASN A 161 6.23 29.58 -40.68
CA ASN A 161 7.25 30.08 -41.61
C ASN A 161 7.17 29.50 -43.05
N GLN A 162 6.38 28.46 -43.29
CA GLN A 162 6.14 27.91 -44.62
C GLN A 162 4.91 28.49 -45.34
N GLU A 163 3.98 29.12 -44.61
CA GLU A 163 2.81 29.76 -45.21
C GLU A 163 3.06 31.22 -45.66
N VAL A 164 4.16 31.83 -45.23
CA VAL A 164 4.51 33.23 -45.60
C VAL A 164 5.35 33.35 -46.87
N THR A 165 5.79 32.24 -47.48
CA THR A 165 6.68 32.21 -48.69
C THR A 165 6.00 31.66 -49.95
N ASN A 166 4.65 31.64 -50.04
CA ASN A 166 3.92 31.31 -51.27
C ASN A 166 3.01 32.46 -51.73
#